data_2c6a8d4fc3fd3164cd65e9e894f4914f
#
_entry.id   2c6a8d4fc3fd3164cd65e9e894f4914f
#
_cell.length_a   1.000
_cell.length_b   1.000
_cell.length_c   1.000
_cell.angle_alpha   90.00
_cell.angle_beta   90.00
_cell.angle_gamma   90.00
#
_symmetry.space_group_name_H-M   'P 1'
#
loop_
_entity.id
_entity.type
_entity.pdbx_description
1 polymer ?
#
loop_
_entity_poly.entity_id
_entity_poly.type
_entity_poly.pdbx_seq_one_letter_code
_entity_poly.pdbx_strand_id
1 'polypeptide(L)'
;MRQTSTLLLLSLSLTACDQGSSAPPPKQKIIVRSAGQDKMHELDDMNRAIALKRAIYDSDAECRRVTKSGYVGEYENTSYWTATCQDKFKRDRDWALFIGPDESVQVRLCEDVVKAGLPACTIKDAGAAKSATKTG
;
A
#
# COMPACT_ATOMS: atom_id res chain seq x y z
N MET A 1 18.42 -64.21 -60.84
CA MET A 1 17.47 -63.09 -60.55
C MET A 1 17.39 -62.92 -59.05
N ARG A 2 18.11 -61.96 -58.49
CA ARG A 2 18.09 -61.62 -57.07
C ARG A 2 17.97 -60.12 -56.98
N GLN A 3 16.78 -59.64 -56.55
CA GLN A 3 16.54 -58.24 -56.27
C GLN A 3 17.03 -57.93 -54.85
N THR A 4 17.98 -57.08 -54.74
CA THR A 4 18.46 -56.50 -53.48
C THR A 4 17.72 -55.18 -53.23
N SER A 5 16.75 -55.22 -52.28
CA SER A 5 16.10 -53.99 -51.84
C SER A 5 16.99 -53.25 -50.80
N THR A 6 17.41 -52.08 -51.19
CA THR A 6 18.16 -51.20 -50.32
C THR A 6 17.16 -50.37 -49.49
N LEU A 7 17.12 -50.60 -48.15
CA LEU A 7 16.34 -49.80 -47.23
C LEU A 7 17.10 -48.51 -46.90
N LEU A 8 16.53 -47.41 -47.25
CA LEU A 8 17.05 -46.06 -46.92
C LEU A 8 16.44 -45.63 -45.58
N LEU A 9 17.25 -45.66 -44.53
CA LEU A 9 16.86 -45.17 -43.19
C LEU A 9 16.95 -43.64 -43.18
N LEU A 10 15.81 -42.96 -43.16
CA LEU A 10 15.69 -41.51 -42.92
C LEU A 10 15.72 -41.27 -41.42
N SER A 11 16.83 -40.76 -40.90
CA SER A 11 16.95 -40.29 -39.53
C SER A 11 16.32 -38.90 -39.41
N LEU A 12 15.14 -38.81 -38.78
CA LEU A 12 14.54 -37.54 -38.33
C LEU A 12 15.28 -37.04 -37.09
N SER A 13 16.05 -35.98 -37.26
CA SER A 13 16.60 -35.21 -36.13
C SER A 13 15.49 -34.33 -35.56
N LEU A 14 14.93 -34.69 -34.39
CA LEU A 14 14.08 -33.79 -33.59
C LEU A 14 14.99 -32.74 -32.92
N THR A 15 15.01 -31.53 -33.47
CA THR A 15 15.53 -30.38 -32.74
C THR A 15 14.50 -30.03 -31.63
N ALA A 16 14.80 -30.37 -30.38
CA ALA A 16 14.08 -29.87 -29.23
C ALA A 16 14.31 -28.37 -29.13
N CYS A 17 13.27 -27.56 -29.41
CA CYS A 17 13.24 -26.16 -29.03
C CYS A 17 13.20 -26.11 -27.50
N ASP A 18 14.31 -25.72 -26.91
CA ASP A 18 14.39 -25.32 -25.51
C ASP A 18 13.50 -24.07 -25.31
N GLN A 19 12.25 -24.30 -24.87
CA GLN A 19 11.37 -23.25 -24.45
C GLN A 19 11.92 -22.72 -23.14
N GLY A 20 12.80 -21.74 -23.23
CA GLY A 20 13.18 -20.92 -22.09
C GLY A 20 11.91 -20.44 -21.39
N SER A 21 11.66 -20.97 -20.19
CA SER A 21 10.57 -20.56 -19.31
C SER A 21 10.81 -19.11 -18.89
N SER A 22 10.43 -18.16 -19.75
CA SER A 22 10.34 -16.75 -19.38
C SER A 22 9.22 -16.63 -18.37
N ALA A 23 9.55 -16.51 -17.10
CA ALA A 23 8.58 -16.14 -16.08
C ALA A 23 7.85 -14.87 -16.55
N PRO A 24 6.51 -14.82 -16.50
CA PRO A 24 5.78 -13.64 -16.90
C PRO A 24 6.29 -12.44 -16.09
N PRO A 25 6.46 -11.26 -16.70
CA PRO A 25 6.92 -10.08 -16.00
C PRO A 25 5.99 -9.79 -14.83
N PRO A 26 6.52 -9.36 -13.67
CA PRO A 26 5.69 -9.05 -12.52
C PRO A 26 4.64 -8.03 -12.93
N LYS A 27 3.37 -8.35 -12.67
CA LYS A 27 2.26 -7.44 -12.93
C LYS A 27 2.49 -6.18 -12.13
N GLN A 28 2.88 -5.10 -12.78
CA GLN A 28 2.97 -3.79 -12.14
C GLN A 28 1.55 -3.39 -11.73
N LYS A 29 1.33 -3.28 -10.42
CA LYS A 29 0.08 -2.75 -9.88
C LYS A 29 0.03 -1.26 -10.19
N ILE A 30 -0.83 -0.87 -11.13
CA ILE A 30 -1.08 0.54 -11.41
C ILE A 30 -1.88 1.09 -10.23
N ILE A 31 -1.25 1.97 -9.46
CA ILE A 31 -1.92 2.67 -8.36
C ILE A 31 -2.49 3.96 -8.94
N VAL A 32 -3.81 4.02 -9.02
CA VAL A 32 -4.53 5.23 -9.41
C VAL A 32 -4.92 5.97 -8.13
N ARG A 33 -4.27 7.09 -7.85
CA ARG A 33 -4.63 7.96 -6.73
C ARG A 33 -5.64 9.01 -7.17
N SER A 34 -6.54 9.38 -6.28
CA SER A 34 -7.41 10.55 -6.45
C SER A 34 -6.67 11.83 -6.08
N ALA A 35 -7.20 12.97 -6.53
CA ALA A 35 -6.70 14.28 -6.14
C ALA A 35 -6.72 14.48 -4.61
N GLY A 36 -7.71 13.89 -3.91
CA GLY A 36 -7.79 13.94 -2.45
C GLY A 36 -6.69 13.14 -1.76
N GLN A 37 -6.35 11.95 -2.29
CA GLN A 37 -5.23 11.16 -1.80
C GLN A 37 -3.90 11.89 -1.98
N ASP A 38 -3.66 12.49 -3.16
CA ASP A 38 -2.45 13.26 -3.44
C ASP A 38 -2.36 14.49 -2.53
N LYS A 39 -3.48 15.18 -2.32
CA LYS A 39 -3.56 16.34 -1.43
C LYS A 39 -3.13 16.01 0.00
N MET A 40 -3.47 14.82 0.52
CA MET A 40 -3.03 14.40 1.85
C MET A 40 -1.51 14.30 1.97
N HIS A 41 -0.81 13.92 0.89
CA HIS A 41 0.66 13.89 0.86
C HIS A 41 1.29 15.28 0.83
N GLU A 42 0.60 16.26 0.23
CA GLU A 42 1.08 17.65 0.12
C GLU A 42 0.89 18.46 1.41
N LEU A 43 -0.02 18.04 2.30
CA LEU A 43 -0.28 18.74 3.54
C LEU A 43 0.93 18.73 4.47
N ASP A 44 1.21 19.85 5.10
CA ASP A 44 2.12 19.92 6.23
C ASP A 44 1.55 19.14 7.45
N ASP A 45 2.38 18.91 8.45
CA ASP A 45 2.03 18.08 9.61
C ASP A 45 0.81 18.60 10.37
N MET A 46 0.65 19.92 10.49
CA MET A 46 -0.48 20.52 11.19
C MET A 46 -1.79 20.34 10.40
N ASN A 47 -1.78 20.67 9.12
CA ASN A 47 -2.96 20.54 8.27
C ASN A 47 -3.36 19.07 8.09
N ARG A 48 -2.37 18.17 7.99
CA ARG A 48 -2.60 16.72 7.97
C ARG A 48 -3.25 16.24 9.27
N ALA A 49 -2.76 16.67 10.42
CA ALA A 49 -3.35 16.34 11.71
C ALA A 49 -4.80 16.82 11.82
N ILE A 50 -5.13 17.99 11.29
CA ILE A 50 -6.50 18.53 11.23
C ILE A 50 -7.39 17.65 10.34
N ALA A 51 -6.91 17.28 9.15
CA ALA A 51 -7.66 16.44 8.21
C ALA A 51 -7.96 15.07 8.81
N LEU A 52 -6.95 14.40 9.38
CA LEU A 52 -7.09 13.10 10.03
C LEU A 52 -8.01 13.17 11.26
N LYS A 53 -7.90 14.22 12.07
CA LYS A 53 -8.82 14.46 13.19
C LYS A 53 -10.27 14.54 12.71
N ARG A 54 -10.53 15.30 11.65
CA ARG A 54 -11.88 15.45 11.09
C ARG A 54 -12.41 14.09 10.60
N ALA A 55 -11.61 13.33 9.87
CA ALA A 55 -12.01 12.00 9.40
C ALA A 55 -12.35 11.04 10.56
N ILE A 56 -11.58 11.07 11.65
CA ILE A 56 -11.87 10.28 12.85
C ILE A 56 -13.19 10.74 13.48
N TYR A 57 -13.40 12.04 13.60
CA TYR A 57 -14.62 12.60 14.18
C TYR A 57 -15.86 12.27 13.32
N ASP A 58 -15.75 12.36 11.99
CA ASP A 58 -16.84 12.07 11.06
C ASP A 58 -17.21 10.57 11.05
N SER A 59 -16.36 9.72 11.62
CA SER A 59 -16.63 8.28 11.85
C SER A 59 -17.23 7.98 13.23
N ASP A 60 -17.82 8.97 13.91
CA ASP A 60 -18.40 8.89 15.25
C ASP A 60 -17.38 8.53 16.36
N ALA A 61 -16.10 8.76 16.13
CA ALA A 61 -15.05 8.52 17.09
C ALA A 61 -14.58 9.81 17.77
N GLU A 62 -14.32 9.74 19.08
CA GLU A 62 -13.85 10.91 19.82
C GLU A 62 -12.37 11.17 19.57
N CYS A 63 -12.07 12.33 18.99
CA CYS A 63 -10.71 12.81 18.76
C CYS A 63 -10.61 14.31 19.09
N ARG A 64 -9.95 14.65 20.17
CA ARG A 64 -9.72 16.06 20.51
C ARG A 64 -8.54 16.64 19.77
N ARG A 65 -7.43 15.89 19.72
CA ARG A 65 -6.20 16.32 19.06
C ARG A 65 -5.41 15.13 18.54
N VAL A 66 -4.97 15.21 17.32
CA VAL A 66 -3.97 14.29 16.77
C VAL A 66 -2.58 14.71 17.28
N THR A 67 -1.88 13.81 17.95
CA THR A 67 -0.56 14.04 18.54
C THR A 67 0.55 13.49 17.64
N LYS A 68 0.28 12.40 16.92
CA LYS A 68 1.19 11.79 15.96
C LYS A 68 0.39 11.37 14.73
N SER A 69 0.99 11.46 13.56
CA SER A 69 0.38 10.96 12.33
C SER A 69 1.42 10.66 11.26
N GLY A 70 1.12 9.73 10.37
CA GLY A 70 2.03 9.42 9.28
C GLY A 70 1.40 8.53 8.23
N TYR A 71 1.98 8.61 7.03
CA TYR A 71 1.66 7.71 5.94
C TYR A 71 2.34 6.36 6.16
N VAL A 72 1.59 5.27 6.03
CA VAL A 72 2.07 3.90 6.19
C VAL A 72 2.39 3.27 4.85
N GLY A 73 1.53 3.44 3.87
CA GLY A 73 1.66 2.82 2.55
C GLY A 73 0.35 2.82 1.77
N GLU A 74 0.34 2.11 0.66
CA GLU A 74 -0.87 1.83 -0.10
C GLU A 74 -1.39 0.44 0.28
N TYR A 75 -2.68 0.33 0.48
CA TYR A 75 -3.36 -0.94 0.65
C TYR A 75 -4.52 -1.05 -0.33
N GLU A 76 -4.45 -2.02 -1.23
CA GLU A 76 -5.35 -2.15 -2.37
C GLU A 76 -5.37 -0.86 -3.22
N ASN A 77 -6.36 -0.07 -3.25
CA ASN A 77 -6.39 1.23 -3.93
C ASN A 77 -6.59 2.38 -2.94
N THR A 78 -6.30 2.14 -1.65
CA THR A 78 -6.43 3.16 -0.61
C THR A 78 -5.08 3.65 -0.15
N SER A 79 -4.96 4.94 0.16
CA SER A 79 -3.83 5.49 0.89
C SER A 79 -4.02 5.24 2.38
N TYR A 80 -3.09 4.49 2.97
CA TYR A 80 -3.14 4.09 4.37
C TYR A 80 -2.36 5.06 5.25
N TRP A 81 -3.04 5.64 6.21
CA TRP A 81 -2.51 6.59 7.18
C TRP A 81 -2.76 6.10 8.60
N THR A 82 -1.93 6.56 9.54
CA THR A 82 -2.15 6.35 10.97
C THR A 82 -2.17 7.66 11.72
N ALA A 83 -2.93 7.71 12.81
CA ALA A 83 -2.99 8.84 13.69
C ALA A 83 -3.15 8.40 15.14
N THR A 84 -2.34 8.94 16.04
CA THR A 84 -2.58 8.87 17.48
C THR A 84 -3.46 10.03 17.88
N CYS A 85 -4.63 9.74 18.37
CA CYS A 85 -5.59 10.76 18.80
C CYS A 85 -5.79 10.76 20.31
N GLN A 86 -5.66 11.93 20.92
CA GLN A 86 -5.91 12.15 22.31
C GLN A 86 -7.38 12.54 22.52
N ASP A 87 -8.09 11.84 23.43
CA ASP A 87 -9.45 12.15 23.82
C ASP A 87 -9.54 13.31 24.86
N LYS A 88 -10.75 13.64 25.32
CA LYS A 88 -10.97 14.68 26.33
C LYS A 88 -10.36 14.34 27.70
N PHE A 89 -10.09 13.06 27.98
CA PHE A 89 -9.46 12.61 29.21
C PHE A 89 -7.95 12.45 29.09
N LYS A 90 -7.35 12.95 27.99
CA LYS A 90 -5.92 12.84 27.64
C LYS A 90 -5.44 11.40 27.46
N ARG A 91 -6.32 10.47 27.11
CA ARG A 91 -5.96 9.11 26.74
C ARG A 91 -5.67 9.06 25.24
N ASP A 92 -4.60 8.41 24.88
CA ASP A 92 -4.20 8.24 23.49
C ASP A 92 -4.81 6.96 22.90
N ARG A 93 -5.30 7.06 21.67
CA ARG A 93 -5.75 5.94 20.86
C ARG A 93 -5.16 6.03 19.47
N ASP A 94 -4.76 4.89 18.94
CA ASP A 94 -4.18 4.79 17.61
C ASP A 94 -5.22 4.35 16.60
N TRP A 95 -5.30 5.11 15.53
CA TRP A 95 -6.28 4.94 14.46
C TRP A 95 -5.60 4.65 13.13
N ALA A 96 -6.20 3.76 12.37
CA ALA A 96 -5.91 3.47 10.98
C ALA A 96 -6.95 4.15 10.10
N LEU A 97 -6.50 4.88 9.08
CA LEU A 97 -7.36 5.56 8.12
C LEU A 97 -7.00 5.11 6.71
N PHE A 98 -7.97 4.56 6.00
CA PHE A 98 -7.84 4.13 4.61
C PHE A 98 -8.65 5.08 3.73
N ILE A 99 -7.95 5.88 2.93
CA ILE A 99 -8.56 6.88 2.05
C ILE A 99 -8.66 6.28 0.65
N GLY A 100 -9.89 6.10 0.17
CA GLY A 100 -10.18 5.53 -1.15
C GLY A 100 -9.99 6.52 -2.29
N PRO A 101 -9.96 6.03 -3.55
CA PRO A 101 -9.89 6.89 -4.73
C PRO A 101 -11.17 7.70 -4.97
N ASP A 102 -12.28 7.33 -4.34
CA ASP A 102 -13.56 8.04 -4.30
C ASP A 102 -13.65 9.04 -3.14
N GLU A 103 -12.52 9.29 -2.46
CA GLU A 103 -12.39 10.15 -1.27
C GLU A 103 -13.16 9.63 -0.04
N SER A 104 -13.69 8.42 -0.10
CA SER A 104 -14.22 7.75 1.09
C SER A 104 -13.09 7.45 2.09
N VAL A 105 -13.41 7.52 3.39
CA VAL A 105 -12.46 7.23 4.45
C VAL A 105 -13.01 6.15 5.36
N GLN A 106 -12.26 5.06 5.49
CA GLN A 106 -12.53 4.05 6.50
C GLN A 106 -11.62 4.28 7.70
N VAL A 107 -12.21 4.38 8.88
CA VAL A 107 -11.50 4.60 10.14
C VAL A 107 -11.67 3.38 11.04
N ARG A 108 -10.57 2.86 11.59
CA ARG A 108 -10.56 1.71 12.50
C ARG A 108 -9.55 1.93 13.62
N LEU A 109 -9.78 1.31 14.77
CA LEU A 109 -8.75 1.23 15.81
C LEU A 109 -7.58 0.36 15.31
N CYS A 110 -6.36 0.75 15.62
CA CYS A 110 -5.17 -0.03 15.26
C CYS A 110 -5.17 -1.44 15.84
N GLU A 111 -5.76 -1.63 17.01
CA GLU A 111 -5.93 -2.97 17.61
C GLU A 111 -6.86 -3.90 16.83
N ASP A 112 -7.76 -3.34 16.01
CA ASP A 112 -8.75 -4.11 15.26
C ASP A 112 -8.33 -4.39 13.82
N VAL A 113 -7.39 -3.63 13.24
CA VAL A 113 -6.98 -3.81 11.84
C VAL A 113 -6.37 -5.19 11.58
N VAL A 114 -5.55 -5.69 12.50
CA VAL A 114 -4.93 -7.01 12.37
C VAL A 114 -5.98 -8.12 12.45
N LYS A 115 -6.94 -7.99 13.37
CA LYS A 115 -8.07 -8.94 13.50
C LYS A 115 -8.93 -8.97 12.24
N ALA A 116 -9.03 -7.84 11.53
CA ALA A 116 -9.75 -7.71 10.27
C ALA A 116 -8.93 -8.14 9.03
N GLY A 117 -7.72 -8.66 9.20
CA GLY A 117 -6.84 -9.06 8.10
C GLY A 117 -6.22 -7.89 7.33
N LEU A 118 -6.23 -6.69 7.92
CA LEU A 118 -5.65 -5.49 7.34
C LEU A 118 -4.19 -5.32 7.79
N PRO A 119 -3.37 -4.53 7.07
CA PRO A 119 -1.99 -4.27 7.47
C PRO A 119 -1.91 -3.61 8.85
N ALA A 120 -0.98 -4.07 9.68
CA ALA A 120 -0.77 -3.52 11.02
C ALA A 120 -0.43 -2.02 10.98
N CYS A 121 -0.90 -1.29 11.99
CA CYS A 121 -0.54 0.11 12.16
C CYS A 121 0.96 0.27 12.43
N THR A 122 1.55 1.25 11.74
CA THR A 122 2.89 1.74 12.06
C THR A 122 2.76 3.21 12.47
N ILE A 123 2.81 3.47 13.76
CA ILE A 123 2.75 4.85 14.25
C ILE A 123 4.10 5.52 14.04
N LYS A 124 4.11 6.60 13.27
CA LYS A 124 5.30 7.41 13.01
C LYS A 124 5.26 8.69 13.84
N ASP A 125 6.39 9.04 14.43
CA ASP A 125 6.50 10.32 15.10
C ASP A 125 6.50 11.46 14.06
N ALA A 126 5.71 12.48 14.26
CA ALA A 126 5.53 13.62 13.35
C ALA A 126 6.81 14.46 13.10
N GLY A 127 7.94 14.06 13.67
CA GLY A 127 9.23 14.74 13.54
C GLY A 127 10.27 14.05 12.66
N ALA A 128 10.03 12.83 12.17
CA ALA A 128 11.07 12.06 11.47
C ALA A 128 11.29 12.46 10.00
N ALA A 129 10.46 13.31 9.42
CA ALA A 129 10.54 13.68 8.01
C ALA A 129 11.45 14.90 7.72
N LYS A 130 12.02 15.57 8.70
CA LYS A 130 12.84 16.81 8.50
C LYS A 130 14.32 16.64 8.68
N SER A 131 14.87 15.42 8.61
CA SER A 131 16.32 15.22 8.69
C SER A 131 16.91 14.55 7.46
N ALA A 132 16.49 14.97 6.27
CA ALA A 132 17.19 14.69 5.02
C ALA A 132 17.85 15.98 4.53
N THR A 133 19.02 16.25 5.08
CA THR A 133 20.23 16.77 4.42
C THR A 133 20.05 17.96 3.47
N LYS A 134 20.27 19.14 4.03
CA LYS A 134 20.96 20.17 3.26
C LYS A 134 22.46 20.07 3.61
N THR A 135 23.18 19.26 2.85
CA THR A 135 24.64 19.37 2.76
C THR A 135 24.94 20.17 1.49
N GLY A 136 25.55 21.30 1.68
CA GLY A 136 25.93 22.29 0.70
C GLY A 136 26.96 21.85 -0.32
#